data_a58c34e185c5f76b482d5c7b91ad5696
#
_entry.id   a58c34e185c5f76b482d5c7b91ad5696
#
_cell.length_a   1.000
_cell.length_b   1.000
_cell.length_c   1.000
_cell.angle_alpha   90.00
_cell.angle_beta   90.00
_cell.angle_gamma   90.00
#
_symmetry.space_group_name_H-M   'P 1'
#
loop_
_entity.id
_entity.type
_entity.pdbx_description
1 polymer ?
#
loop_
_entity_poly.entity_id
_entity_poly.type
_entity_poly.pdbx_seq_one_letter_code
_entity_poly.pdbx_strand_id
1 'polypeptide(L)' 'MPKLLTIDDICRELGIGRTTAYQLVRKIRHTKVGRRILVEETELFDYIRDNSRDDKTKNEDKK' A
#
# COMPACT_ATOMS: atom_id res chain seq x y z
N MET A 1 16.61 8.12 6.12
CA MET A 1 15.59 8.77 5.34
C MET A 1 14.62 7.76 4.78
N PRO A 2 13.35 8.03 4.89
CA PRO A 2 12.38 7.07 4.38
C PRO A 2 12.43 7.04 2.86
N LYS A 3 12.18 5.89 2.33
CA LYS A 3 12.15 5.69 0.91
C LYS A 3 10.75 6.01 0.41
N LEU A 4 10.68 6.68 -0.72
CA LEU A 4 9.38 6.98 -1.31
C LEU A 4 9.10 6.02 -2.44
N LEU A 5 7.88 5.52 -2.47
CA LEU A 5 7.47 4.56 -3.48
C LEU A 5 6.41 5.18 -4.38
N THR A 6 6.47 4.86 -5.66
CA THR A 6 5.45 5.31 -6.58
C THR A 6 4.39 4.22 -6.67
N ILE A 7 3.32 4.50 -7.40
CA ILE A 7 2.28 3.50 -7.59
C ILE A 7 2.85 2.27 -8.28
N ASP A 8 3.73 2.48 -9.24
CA ASP A 8 4.34 1.34 -9.94
C ASP A 8 5.17 0.51 -8.95
N ASP A 9 5.90 1.18 -8.08
CA ASP A 9 6.70 0.48 -7.09
C ASP A 9 5.81 -0.35 -6.18
N ILE A 10 4.70 0.22 -5.76
CA ILE A 10 3.79 -0.49 -4.88
C ILE A 10 3.20 -1.72 -5.57
N CYS A 11 2.82 -1.56 -6.83
CA CYS A 11 2.28 -2.68 -7.57
C CYS A 11 3.31 -3.80 -7.65
N ARG A 12 4.55 -3.43 -7.87
CA ARG A 12 5.60 -4.44 -8.02
C ARG A 12 5.92 -5.10 -6.69
N GLU A 13 5.99 -4.30 -5.65
CA GLU A 13 6.34 -4.84 -4.34
C GLU A 13 5.27 -5.77 -3.80
N LEU A 14 4.02 -5.43 -4.03
CA LEU A 14 2.93 -6.20 -3.48
C LEU A 14 2.30 -7.17 -4.48
N GLY A 15 2.69 -7.08 -5.73
CA GLY A 15 2.11 -7.95 -6.74
C GLY A 15 0.63 -7.67 -6.97
N ILE A 16 0.25 -6.42 -6.98
CA ILE A 16 -1.15 -6.05 -7.17
C ILE A 16 -1.29 -5.15 -8.39
N GLY A 17 -2.51 -4.98 -8.84
CA GLY A 17 -2.77 -4.11 -9.97
C GLY A 17 -2.81 -2.66 -9.57
N ARG A 18 -2.83 -1.77 -10.56
CA ARG A 18 -2.84 -0.36 -10.30
C ARG A 18 -4.08 0.10 -9.58
N THR A 19 -5.22 -0.44 -9.97
CA THR A 19 -6.47 -0.05 -9.34
C THR A 19 -6.42 -0.35 -7.86
N THR A 20 -5.92 -1.53 -7.51
CA THR A 20 -5.82 -1.92 -6.13
C THR A 20 -4.81 -1.03 -5.41
N ALA A 21 -3.72 -0.70 -6.08
CA ALA A 21 -2.70 0.14 -5.48
C ALA A 21 -3.25 1.52 -5.17
N TYR A 22 -4.04 2.09 -6.07
CA TYR A 22 -4.63 3.39 -5.83
C TYR A 22 -5.59 3.34 -4.64
N GLN A 23 -6.38 2.29 -4.55
CA GLN A 23 -7.29 2.15 -3.44
C GLN A 23 -6.54 2.03 -2.12
N LEU A 24 -5.45 1.30 -2.15
CA LEU A 24 -4.63 1.12 -0.97
C LEU A 24 -4.04 2.44 -0.52
N VAL A 25 -3.50 3.20 -1.45
CA VAL A 25 -2.84 4.45 -1.14
C VAL A 25 -3.80 5.46 -0.54
N ARG A 26 -5.05 5.42 -0.94
CA ARG A 26 -6.02 6.34 -0.39
C ARG A 26 -6.25 6.12 1.08
N LYS A 27 -5.96 4.94 1.56
CA LYS A 27 -6.19 4.61 2.95
C LYS A 27 -4.99 4.91 3.83
N ILE A 28 -3.86 5.22 3.23
CA ILE A 28 -2.68 5.51 3.99
C ILE A 28 -2.17 6.89 3.63
N ARG A 29 -1.24 7.38 4.41
CA ARG A 29 -0.70 8.69 4.19
C ARG A 29 0.13 8.69 2.91
N HIS A 30 -0.07 9.66 2.07
CA HIS A 30 0.67 9.74 0.83
C HIS A 30 0.85 11.19 0.44
N THR A 31 1.76 11.43 -0.48
CA THR A 31 2.05 12.76 -0.97
C THR A 31 1.82 12.77 -2.47
N LYS A 32 1.15 13.82 -2.93
CA LYS A 32 0.92 13.94 -4.36
C LYS A 32 1.80 15.03 -4.91
N VAL A 33 2.60 14.70 -5.90
CA VAL A 33 3.48 15.67 -6.52
C VAL A 33 3.16 15.69 -8.01
N GLY A 34 2.52 16.76 -8.46
CA GLY A 34 2.07 16.81 -9.85
C GLY A 34 1.08 15.73 -10.10
N ARG A 35 1.42 14.83 -10.98
CA ARG A 35 0.54 13.70 -11.30
C ARG A 35 0.95 12.45 -10.61
N ARG A 36 2.01 12.51 -9.81
CA ARG A 36 2.52 11.30 -9.19
C ARG A 36 2.10 11.24 -7.74
N ILE A 37 1.85 10.03 -7.30
CA ILE A 37 1.55 9.79 -5.90
C ILE A 37 2.73 9.06 -5.31
N LEU A 38 3.22 9.57 -4.18
CA LEU A 38 4.37 8.98 -3.51
C LEU A 38 3.96 8.58 -2.10
N VAL A 39 4.42 7.42 -1.69
CA VAL A 39 4.10 6.89 -0.37
C VAL A 39 5.38 6.51 0.33
N GLU A 40 5.50 6.86 1.60
CA GLU A 40 6.68 6.47 2.34
C GLU A 40 6.62 4.97 2.59
N GLU A 41 7.74 4.34 2.44
CA GLU A 41 7.82 2.90 2.61
C GLU A 41 7.33 2.47 3.99
N THR A 42 7.69 3.23 5.00
CA THR A 42 7.28 2.89 6.36
C THR A 42 5.76 2.95 6.52
N GLU A 43 5.11 3.93 5.88
CA GLU A 43 3.66 4.02 5.97
C GLU A 43 3.01 2.82 5.33
N LEU A 44 3.54 2.40 4.21
CA LEU A 44 2.99 1.25 3.50
C LEU A 44 3.15 -0.02 4.33
N PHE A 45 4.32 -0.23 4.87
CA PHE A 45 4.57 -1.44 5.64
C PHE A 45 3.77 -1.47 6.94
N ASP A 46 3.58 -0.31 7.55
CA ASP A 46 2.76 -0.26 8.76
C ASP A 46 1.33 -0.66 8.43
N TYR A 47 0.81 -0.17 7.31
CA TYR A 47 -0.54 -0.52 6.93
C TYR A 47 -0.67 -2.01 6.67
N ILE A 48 0.30 -2.57 5.96
CA ILE A 48 0.27 -3.98 5.64
C ILE A 48 0.36 -4.83 6.91
N ARG A 49 1.19 -4.40 7.82
CA ARG A 49 1.34 -5.15 9.06
C ARG A 49 0.03 -5.18 9.85
N ASP A 50 -0.64 -4.03 9.92
CA ASP A 50 -1.91 -3.98 10.62
C ASP A 50 -2.94 -4.86 9.95
N ASN A 51 -3.00 -4.82 8.64
CA ASN A 51 -3.97 -5.62 7.93
C ASN A 51 -3.63 -7.09 7.96
N SER A 52 -2.39 -7.42 8.02
CA SER A 52 -2.02 -8.82 8.11
C SER A 52 -2.53 -9.45 9.37
N ARG A 53 -2.51 -8.68 10.46
CA ARG A 53 -3.05 -9.19 11.69
C ARG A 53 -4.52 -9.45 11.59
N ASP A 54 -5.22 -8.53 10.96
CA ASP A 54 -6.64 -8.73 10.78
C ASP A 54 -6.90 -9.87 9.87
N ASP A 55 -6.15 -9.99 8.82
CA ASP A 55 -6.33 -11.05 7.90
C ASP A 55 -6.19 -12.35 8.52
N LYS A 56 -5.36 -12.53 9.45
CA LYS A 56 -5.27 -13.75 10.07
C LYS A 56 -6.53 -14.20 10.54
N THR A 57 -7.30 -13.31 11.02
CA THR A 57 -8.54 -13.72 11.51
C THR A 57 -9.48 -13.98 10.44
N LYS A 58 -9.55 -13.28 9.40
CA LYS A 58 -10.54 -13.58 8.47
C LYS A 58 -10.05 -14.29 7.37
N ASN A 59 -8.96 -14.29 7.20
CA ASN A 59 -8.47 -14.90 6.18
C ASN A 59 -9.03 -15.98 5.69
N GLU A 60 -9.49 -16.36 6.02
CA GLU A 60 -9.98 -17.23 5.52
C GLU A 60 -10.84 -16.92 4.64
N ASP A 61 -11.29 -16.32 4.49
CA ASP A 61 -12.16 -16.01 3.73
C ASP A 61 -12.00 -15.53 2.62
N LYS A 62 -11.51 -15.33 2.47
CA LYS A 62 -11.47 -14.82 1.58
C LYS A 62 -11.28 -15.08 0.70
N LYS A 63 -11.02 -15.33 0.48
CA LYS A 63 -10.79 -15.39 -0.36
C LYS A 63 -10.84 -15.66 -0.67
#